data_ec0fbe0fe8be593c3ef14809f188f81c
#
_entry.id   ec0fbe0fe8be593c3ef14809f188f81c
#
_cell.length_a   1.000
_cell.length_b   1.000
_cell.length_c   1.000
_cell.angle_alpha   90.00
_cell.angle_beta   90.00
_cell.angle_gamma   90.00
#
_symmetry.space_group_name_H-M   'P 1'
#
loop_
_entity.id
_entity.type
_entity.pdbx_description
1 polymer ?
#
loop_
_entity_poly.entity_id
_entity_poly.type
_entity_poly.pdbx_seq_one_letter_code
_entity_poly.pdbx_strand_id
1 'polypeptide(L)'
;MLTAREQGGKGGKGYSRMDKVCALPTLRKAFARVQANRGAAGVDHGTGAEFEQHLEANLEKRAHGLREGSYRPQAIRRHWSRKLGSKEKRPLGIPTVRDRVVQTALRAGREPIFERDFAAQSYGFRPNRGCKDALRRVDTLLRAGYNWGVDADLKSYLDAASYCPLIHESWLKSVAF
;
A
#
# COMPACT_ATOMS: atom_id res chain seq x y z
N MET A 1 6.42 12.38 21.73
CA MET A 1 5.71 13.67 21.66
C MET A 1 5.87 14.26 20.27
N LEU A 2 4.83 14.16 19.44
CA LEU A 2 4.80 14.73 18.10
C LEU A 2 4.04 16.05 18.23
N THR A 3 4.76 17.15 18.35
CA THR A 3 4.19 18.50 18.30
C THR A 3 3.80 18.82 16.86
N ALA A 4 2.51 18.88 16.60
CA ALA A 4 1.96 19.45 15.39
C ALA A 4 2.31 20.95 15.32
N ARG A 5 3.11 21.35 14.34
CA ARG A 5 3.32 22.76 14.02
C ARG A 5 2.10 23.24 13.20
N GLU A 6 1.19 23.91 13.88
CA GLU A 6 0.25 24.83 13.27
C GLU A 6 1.00 26.03 12.72
N GLN A 7 1.08 26.17 11.40
CA GLN A 7 1.33 27.46 10.78
C GLN A 7 0.20 27.73 9.81
N GLY A 8 -0.73 28.57 10.26
CA GLY A 8 -1.80 29.14 9.46
C GLY A 8 -1.24 30.01 8.34
N GLY A 9 -1.28 29.53 7.12
CA GLY A 9 -1.05 30.30 5.91
C GLY A 9 -2.40 30.74 5.34
N LYS A 10 -2.61 32.05 5.22
CA LYS A 10 -3.79 32.66 4.62
C LYS A 10 -3.98 32.18 3.16
N GLY A 11 -5.17 31.66 2.84
CA GLY A 11 -5.74 31.77 1.50
C GLY A 11 -5.45 30.65 0.47
N GLY A 12 -4.93 29.50 0.85
CA GLY A 12 -4.86 28.33 -0.06
C GLY A 12 -5.95 27.32 0.29
N LYS A 13 -6.75 26.84 -0.70
CA LYS A 13 -7.61 25.67 -0.51
C LYS A 13 -6.71 24.50 -0.11
N GLY A 14 -6.64 24.20 1.20
CA GLY A 14 -5.87 23.09 1.73
C GLY A 14 -6.50 21.79 1.25
N TYR A 15 -5.94 21.21 0.19
CA TYR A 15 -6.34 19.87 -0.23
C TYR A 15 -5.94 18.90 0.87
N SER A 16 -6.94 18.23 1.44
CA SER A 16 -6.68 17.14 2.38
C SER A 16 -5.88 16.03 1.67
N ARG A 17 -5.17 15.21 2.46
CA ARG A 17 -4.45 14.06 1.89
C ARG A 17 -5.38 13.11 1.14
N MET A 18 -6.63 12.97 1.62
CA MET A 18 -7.66 12.18 0.97
C MET A 18 -8.09 12.79 -0.36
N ASP A 19 -8.17 14.11 -0.51
CA ASP A 19 -8.50 14.73 -1.79
C ASP A 19 -7.50 14.34 -2.87
N LYS A 20 -6.21 14.24 -2.52
CA LYS A 20 -5.17 13.77 -3.45
C LYS A 20 -5.35 12.30 -3.83
N VAL A 21 -5.75 11.45 -2.88
CA VAL A 21 -6.01 10.02 -3.14
C VAL A 21 -7.25 9.84 -4.00
N CYS A 22 -8.32 10.60 -3.70
CA CYS A 22 -9.60 10.56 -4.43
C CYS A 22 -9.56 11.28 -5.78
N ALA A 23 -8.46 11.97 -6.11
CA ALA A 23 -8.32 12.67 -7.38
C ALA A 23 -8.29 11.68 -8.56
N LEU A 24 -9.10 11.90 -9.59
CA LEU A 24 -9.15 11.05 -10.78
C LEU A 24 -7.78 10.80 -11.43
N PRO A 25 -6.87 11.80 -11.54
CA PRO A 25 -5.53 11.56 -12.06
C PRO A 25 -4.72 10.54 -11.23
N THR A 26 -4.89 10.55 -9.90
CA THR A 26 -4.23 9.59 -9.01
C THR A 26 -4.79 8.19 -9.21
N LEU A 27 -6.12 8.06 -9.28
CA LEU A 27 -6.79 6.78 -9.51
C LEU A 27 -6.48 6.21 -10.90
N ARG A 28 -6.37 7.03 -11.95
CA ARG A 28 -5.91 6.60 -13.29
C ARG A 28 -4.48 6.04 -13.25
N LYS A 29 -3.55 6.75 -12.60
CA LYS A 29 -2.17 6.27 -12.42
C LYS A 29 -2.13 4.97 -11.61
N ALA A 30 -2.98 4.86 -10.60
CA ALA A 30 -3.11 3.64 -9.81
C ALA A 30 -3.64 2.47 -10.66
N PHE A 31 -4.65 2.70 -11.49
CA PHE A 31 -5.16 1.69 -12.42
C PHE A 31 -4.09 1.23 -13.40
N ALA A 32 -3.37 2.15 -14.04
CA ALA A 32 -2.28 1.80 -14.97
C ALA A 32 -1.22 0.89 -14.32
N ARG A 33 -0.87 1.13 -13.05
CA ARG A 33 0.04 0.24 -12.29
C ARG A 33 -0.58 -1.13 -12.02
N VAL A 34 -1.87 -1.17 -11.66
CA VAL A 34 -2.58 -2.44 -11.42
C VAL A 34 -2.67 -3.27 -12.69
N GLN A 35 -2.96 -2.64 -13.83
CA GLN A 35 -3.04 -3.28 -15.13
C GLN A 35 -1.68 -3.81 -15.59
N ALA A 36 -0.60 -3.03 -15.43
CA ALA A 36 0.76 -3.44 -15.75
C ALA A 36 1.20 -4.72 -15.01
N ASN A 37 0.71 -4.92 -13.78
CA ASN A 37 1.02 -6.12 -13.00
C ASN A 37 0.31 -7.39 -13.48
N ARG A 38 -0.67 -7.31 -14.39
CA ARG A 38 -1.42 -8.44 -14.96
C ARG A 38 -1.87 -9.47 -13.91
N GLY A 39 -2.28 -8.98 -12.73
CA GLY A 39 -2.64 -9.85 -11.61
C GLY A 39 -3.97 -10.58 -11.84
N ALA A 40 -4.12 -11.76 -11.24
CA ALA A 40 -5.33 -12.57 -11.32
C ALA A 40 -6.59 -11.83 -10.83
N ALA A 41 -7.76 -12.22 -11.34
CA ALA A 41 -9.05 -11.68 -10.90
C ALA A 41 -9.33 -11.98 -9.42
N GLY A 42 -10.06 -11.11 -8.76
CA GLY A 42 -10.49 -11.25 -7.37
C GLY A 42 -11.65 -12.23 -7.18
N VAL A 43 -12.42 -12.06 -6.12
CA VAL A 43 -13.62 -12.85 -5.81
C VAL A 43 -14.77 -12.59 -6.81
N ASP A 44 -14.79 -11.40 -7.40
CA ASP A 44 -15.76 -10.97 -8.40
C ASP A 44 -15.46 -11.46 -9.82
N HIS A 45 -14.37 -12.22 -10.00
CA HIS A 45 -13.84 -12.69 -11.28
C HIS A 45 -13.58 -11.58 -12.31
N GLY A 46 -13.72 -10.29 -11.91
CA GLY A 46 -13.49 -9.14 -12.77
C GLY A 46 -12.03 -9.01 -13.19
N THR A 47 -11.80 -8.81 -14.46
CA THR A 47 -10.47 -8.63 -15.04
C THR A 47 -10.10 -7.14 -15.16
N GLY A 48 -8.80 -6.86 -15.33
CA GLY A 48 -8.35 -5.49 -15.63
C GLY A 48 -8.91 -4.95 -16.93
N ALA A 49 -9.07 -5.79 -17.95
CA ALA A 49 -9.63 -5.42 -19.24
C ALA A 49 -11.12 -5.04 -19.14
N GLU A 50 -11.92 -5.79 -18.40
CA GLU A 50 -13.33 -5.44 -18.14
C GLU A 50 -13.46 -4.14 -17.35
N PHE A 51 -12.59 -3.93 -16.36
CA PHE A 51 -12.57 -2.68 -15.60
C PHE A 51 -12.25 -1.48 -16.51
N GLU A 52 -11.37 -1.66 -17.49
CA GLU A 52 -10.95 -0.66 -18.46
C GLU A 52 -12.06 -0.23 -19.42
N GLN A 53 -12.96 -1.15 -19.83
CA GLN A 53 -14.08 -0.85 -20.71
C GLN A 53 -14.97 0.28 -20.18
N HIS A 54 -15.08 0.40 -18.86
CA HIS A 54 -15.86 1.44 -18.18
C HIS A 54 -14.98 2.25 -17.21
N LEU A 55 -13.75 2.56 -17.60
CA LEU A 55 -12.72 3.09 -16.71
C LEU A 55 -13.18 4.35 -15.98
N GLU A 56 -13.63 5.38 -16.71
CA GLU A 56 -13.98 6.66 -16.09
C GLU A 56 -15.13 6.52 -15.09
N ALA A 57 -16.21 5.85 -15.47
CA ALA A 57 -17.34 5.60 -14.58
C ALA A 57 -16.93 4.80 -13.33
N ASN A 58 -16.05 3.81 -13.52
CA ASN A 58 -15.50 3.02 -12.42
C ASN A 58 -14.64 3.88 -11.47
N LEU A 59 -13.80 4.76 -11.99
CA LEU A 59 -12.96 5.63 -11.17
C LEU A 59 -13.77 6.71 -10.46
N GLU A 60 -14.74 7.34 -11.11
CA GLU A 60 -15.65 8.31 -10.51
C GLU A 60 -16.43 7.72 -9.35
N LYS A 61 -16.99 6.52 -9.54
CA LYS A 61 -17.68 5.78 -8.49
C LYS A 61 -16.78 5.51 -7.27
N ARG A 62 -15.47 5.22 -7.50
CA ARG A 62 -14.52 5.01 -6.39
C ARG A 62 -14.15 6.33 -5.72
N ALA A 63 -13.89 7.38 -6.51
CA ALA A 63 -13.61 8.71 -5.99
C ALA A 63 -14.75 9.24 -5.12
N HIS A 64 -15.99 9.09 -5.58
CA HIS A 64 -17.18 9.48 -4.83
C HIS A 64 -17.31 8.67 -3.53
N GLY A 65 -17.28 7.34 -3.61
CA GLY A 65 -17.40 6.49 -2.42
C GLY A 65 -16.31 6.71 -1.38
N LEU A 66 -15.08 7.06 -1.81
CA LEU A 66 -13.99 7.41 -0.89
C LEU A 66 -14.23 8.76 -0.21
N ARG A 67 -14.73 9.78 -0.93
CA ARG A 67 -15.05 11.11 -0.36
C ARG A 67 -16.19 11.05 0.65
N GLU A 68 -17.25 10.28 0.33
CA GLU A 68 -18.41 10.09 1.19
C GLU A 68 -18.16 9.11 2.35
N GLY A 69 -17.00 8.46 2.42
CA GLY A 69 -16.73 7.42 3.41
C GLY A 69 -17.59 6.16 3.25
N SER A 70 -18.34 6.04 2.13
CA SER A 70 -19.22 4.90 1.83
C SER A 70 -18.51 3.73 1.16
N TYR A 71 -17.24 3.90 0.77
CA TYR A 71 -16.46 2.83 0.16
C TYR A 71 -16.28 1.66 1.13
N ARG A 72 -16.61 0.44 0.65
CA ARG A 72 -16.36 -0.81 1.36
C ARG A 72 -15.59 -1.76 0.45
N PRO A 73 -14.43 -2.28 0.88
CA PRO A 73 -13.69 -3.29 0.13
C PRO A 73 -14.48 -4.60 0.06
N GLN A 74 -14.25 -5.37 -1.00
CA GLN A 74 -14.83 -6.69 -1.14
C GLN A 74 -14.01 -7.74 -0.42
N ALA A 75 -14.60 -8.94 -0.25
CA ALA A 75 -13.90 -10.10 0.25
C ALA A 75 -12.70 -10.44 -0.65
N ILE A 76 -11.65 -10.99 -0.05
CA ILE A 76 -10.42 -11.38 -0.73
C ILE A 76 -10.55 -12.82 -1.18
N ARG A 77 -10.24 -13.11 -2.46
CA ARG A 77 -10.15 -14.48 -2.95
C ARG A 77 -8.89 -15.14 -2.40
N ARG A 78 -9.02 -16.21 -1.63
CA ARG A 78 -7.89 -16.97 -1.09
C ARG A 78 -7.32 -17.90 -2.16
N HIS A 79 -6.01 -17.83 -2.38
CA HIS A 79 -5.24 -18.75 -3.20
C HIS A 79 -4.10 -19.35 -2.39
N TRP A 80 -3.82 -20.63 -2.59
CA TRP A 80 -2.74 -21.31 -1.89
C TRP A 80 -1.50 -21.41 -2.77
N SER A 81 -0.43 -20.73 -2.38
CA SER A 81 0.86 -20.80 -3.05
C SER A 81 1.79 -21.77 -2.33
N ARG A 82 2.55 -22.56 -3.08
CA ARG A 82 3.57 -23.46 -2.51
C ARG A 82 4.77 -22.64 -2.04
N LYS A 83 5.27 -22.96 -0.85
CA LYS A 83 6.54 -22.41 -0.37
C LYS A 83 7.69 -23.15 -1.05
N LEU A 84 8.64 -22.40 -1.60
CA LEU A 84 9.79 -23.01 -2.27
C LEU A 84 10.57 -23.86 -1.26
N GLY A 85 10.92 -25.12 -1.63
CA GLY A 85 11.65 -26.03 -0.75
C GLY A 85 10.87 -26.63 0.42
N SER A 86 9.54 -26.47 0.49
CA SER A 86 8.69 -27.02 1.54
C SER A 86 7.38 -27.59 1.00
N LYS A 87 6.78 -28.56 1.71
CA LYS A 87 5.42 -29.04 1.46
C LYS A 87 4.33 -28.08 1.94
N GLU A 88 4.70 -27.06 2.70
CA GLU A 88 3.79 -26.06 3.25
C GLU A 88 3.21 -25.16 2.15
N LYS A 89 1.95 -24.78 2.32
CA LYS A 89 1.27 -23.80 1.46
C LYS A 89 1.09 -22.49 2.22
N ARG A 90 1.30 -21.38 1.54
CA ARG A 90 1.02 -20.04 2.06
C ARG A 90 -0.31 -19.54 1.51
N PRO A 91 -1.21 -19.03 2.36
CA PRO A 91 -2.42 -18.37 1.89
C PRO A 91 -2.05 -17.04 1.24
N LEU A 92 -2.47 -16.82 0.00
CA LEU A 92 -2.33 -15.57 -0.72
C LEU A 92 -3.72 -14.97 -0.91
N GLY A 93 -3.89 -13.74 -0.46
CA GLY A 93 -5.12 -12.98 -0.66
C GLY A 93 -5.08 -12.20 -1.97
N ILE A 94 -6.07 -12.40 -2.85
CA ILE A 94 -6.20 -11.70 -4.12
C ILE A 94 -7.41 -10.76 -4.04
N PRO A 95 -7.20 -9.43 -3.85
CA PRO A 95 -8.26 -8.45 -3.87
C PRO A 95 -8.84 -8.27 -5.28
N THR A 96 -10.03 -7.69 -5.38
CA THR A 96 -10.63 -7.31 -6.67
C THR A 96 -9.80 -6.21 -7.36
N VAL A 97 -9.98 -6.05 -8.67
CA VAL A 97 -9.29 -4.99 -9.44
C VAL A 97 -9.59 -3.61 -8.85
N ARG A 98 -10.85 -3.35 -8.53
CA ARG A 98 -11.29 -2.09 -7.94
C ARG A 98 -10.60 -1.79 -6.61
N ASP A 99 -10.45 -2.80 -5.75
CA ASP A 99 -9.82 -2.64 -4.43
C ASP A 99 -8.31 -2.44 -4.57
N ARG A 100 -7.67 -3.13 -5.53
CA ARG A 100 -6.26 -2.89 -5.87
C ARG A 100 -5.99 -1.48 -6.36
N VAL A 101 -6.89 -0.90 -7.14
CA VAL A 101 -6.78 0.50 -7.59
C VAL A 101 -6.82 1.44 -6.39
N VAL A 102 -7.79 1.27 -5.49
CA VAL A 102 -7.90 2.08 -4.27
C VAL A 102 -6.66 1.91 -3.38
N GLN A 103 -6.22 0.68 -3.13
CA GLN A 103 -5.01 0.40 -2.34
C GLN A 103 -3.76 1.04 -2.95
N THR A 104 -3.63 0.99 -4.29
CA THR A 104 -2.50 1.59 -4.99
C THR A 104 -2.52 3.12 -4.91
N ALA A 105 -3.71 3.73 -4.99
CA ALA A 105 -3.89 5.17 -4.83
C ALA A 105 -3.57 5.62 -3.39
N LEU A 106 -4.05 4.88 -2.40
CA LEU A 106 -3.74 5.11 -0.97
C LEU A 106 -2.24 4.99 -0.71
N ARG A 107 -1.59 3.95 -1.25
CA ARG A 107 -0.13 3.80 -1.16
C ARG A 107 0.58 5.02 -1.74
N ALA A 108 0.22 5.45 -2.94
CA ALA A 108 0.84 6.60 -3.60
C ALA A 108 0.68 7.91 -2.80
N GLY A 109 -0.44 8.07 -2.09
CA GLY A 109 -0.67 9.23 -1.23
C GLY A 109 0.12 9.20 0.09
N ARG A 110 0.36 8.00 0.63
CA ARG A 110 1.05 7.80 1.92
C ARG A 110 2.56 7.61 1.80
N GLU A 111 3.01 6.97 0.74
CA GLU A 111 4.42 6.61 0.51
C GLU A 111 5.39 7.80 0.72
N PRO A 112 5.15 9.01 0.20
CA PRO A 112 6.05 10.14 0.40
C PRO A 112 6.18 10.62 1.85
N ILE A 113 5.18 10.31 2.68
CA ILE A 113 5.16 10.69 4.11
C ILE A 113 6.11 9.79 4.88
N PHE A 114 5.93 8.47 4.73
CA PHE A 114 6.74 7.47 5.44
C PHE A 114 8.16 7.36 4.88
N GLU A 115 8.33 7.60 3.55
CA GLU A 115 9.62 7.53 2.90
C GLU A 115 10.64 8.49 3.54
N ARG A 116 10.16 9.61 4.05
CA ARG A 116 10.96 10.61 4.73
C ARG A 116 11.50 10.15 6.08
N ASP A 117 10.71 9.30 6.75
CA ASP A 117 10.98 8.89 8.14
C ASP A 117 11.70 7.52 8.22
N PHE A 118 11.81 6.80 7.11
CA PHE A 118 12.50 5.51 7.08
C PHE A 118 14.02 5.66 7.27
N ALA A 119 14.58 4.77 8.07
CA ALA A 119 16.04 4.67 8.25
C ALA A 119 16.77 4.48 6.91
N ALA A 120 17.98 5.01 6.80
CA ALA A 120 18.80 4.90 5.60
C ALA A 120 19.09 3.44 5.22
N GLN A 121 19.12 2.53 6.18
CA GLN A 121 19.37 1.09 6.00
C GLN A 121 18.11 0.28 5.70
N SER A 122 16.93 0.88 5.64
CA SER A 122 15.71 0.21 5.22
C SER A 122 15.66 0.09 3.69
N TYR A 123 15.57 -1.14 3.17
CA TYR A 123 15.60 -1.42 1.72
C TYR A 123 14.31 -2.08 1.21
N GLY A 124 13.55 -2.76 2.08
CA GLY A 124 12.39 -3.54 1.68
C GLY A 124 11.23 -2.68 1.21
N PHE A 125 10.67 -2.98 0.03
CA PHE A 125 9.45 -2.36 -0.53
C PHE A 125 9.48 -0.84 -0.68
N ARG A 126 10.66 -0.23 -0.72
CA ARG A 126 10.84 1.21 -0.91
C ARG A 126 11.13 1.56 -2.37
N PRO A 127 10.71 2.75 -2.86
CA PRO A 127 11.03 3.19 -4.20
C PRO A 127 12.55 3.37 -4.38
N ASN A 128 13.04 2.99 -5.55
CA ASN A 128 14.46 3.12 -5.95
C ASN A 128 15.47 2.40 -5.03
N ARG A 129 15.01 1.45 -4.21
CA ARG A 129 15.84 0.62 -3.36
C ARG A 129 15.51 -0.86 -3.59
N GLY A 130 16.51 -1.71 -3.55
CA GLY A 130 16.30 -3.13 -3.80
C GLY A 130 17.24 -4.04 -3.02
N CYS A 131 17.05 -5.33 -3.19
CA CYS A 131 17.87 -6.37 -2.58
C CYS A 131 19.36 -6.18 -2.88
N LYS A 132 19.73 -5.76 -4.11
CA LYS A 132 21.11 -5.52 -4.50
C LYS A 132 21.77 -4.42 -3.65
N ASP A 133 21.02 -3.38 -3.28
CA ASP A 133 21.56 -2.28 -2.48
C ASP A 133 21.75 -2.71 -1.03
N ALA A 134 20.83 -3.53 -0.51
CA ALA A 134 21.00 -4.18 0.79
C ALA A 134 22.26 -5.06 0.82
N LEU A 135 22.46 -5.91 -0.19
CA LEU A 135 23.63 -6.79 -0.29
C LEU A 135 24.94 -6.00 -0.40
N ARG A 136 24.97 -4.91 -1.19
CA ARG A 136 26.16 -4.02 -1.25
C ARG A 136 26.48 -3.43 0.12
N ARG A 137 25.46 -3.06 0.89
CA ARG A 137 25.69 -2.55 2.25
C ARG A 137 26.26 -3.62 3.17
N VAL A 138 25.74 -4.84 3.10
CA VAL A 138 26.28 -5.98 3.87
C VAL A 138 27.74 -6.24 3.48
N ASP A 139 28.09 -6.30 2.18
CA ASP A 139 29.47 -6.46 1.71
C ASP A 139 30.40 -5.36 2.25
N THR A 140 29.94 -4.11 2.24
CA THR A 140 30.70 -2.98 2.81
C THR A 140 30.98 -3.18 4.31
N LEU A 141 30.01 -3.66 5.07
CA LEU A 141 30.17 -3.90 6.50
C LEU A 141 31.12 -5.07 6.78
N LEU A 142 31.02 -6.16 6.02
CA LEU A 142 31.92 -7.30 6.14
C LEU A 142 33.36 -6.89 5.86
N ARG A 143 33.60 -6.07 4.83
CA ARG A 143 34.97 -5.54 4.53
C ARG A 143 35.46 -4.59 5.60
N ALA A 144 34.59 -3.93 6.33
CA ALA A 144 34.93 -3.08 7.48
C ALA A 144 35.20 -3.87 8.77
N GLY A 145 35.13 -5.22 8.73
CA GLY A 145 35.44 -6.09 9.86
C GLY A 145 34.26 -6.49 10.74
N TYR A 146 33.02 -6.16 10.36
CA TYR A 146 31.81 -6.61 11.09
C TYR A 146 31.49 -8.05 10.69
N ASN A 147 31.86 -9.02 11.54
CA ASN A 147 31.74 -10.46 11.26
C ASN A 147 30.53 -11.12 11.93
N TRP A 148 29.81 -10.38 12.77
CA TRP A 148 28.63 -10.87 13.50
C TRP A 148 27.38 -10.23 12.94
N GLY A 149 26.35 -11.04 12.71
CA GLY A 149 25.03 -10.60 12.27
C GLY A 149 23.93 -11.14 13.20
N VAL A 150 22.93 -10.31 13.47
CA VAL A 150 21.71 -10.74 14.16
C VAL A 150 20.60 -10.77 13.13
N ASP A 151 19.99 -11.96 12.95
CA ASP A 151 18.77 -12.12 12.13
C ASP A 151 17.56 -12.14 13.05
N ALA A 152 16.61 -11.24 12.79
CA ALA A 152 15.38 -11.12 13.57
C ALA A 152 14.17 -11.02 12.61
N ASP A 153 13.22 -11.93 12.75
CA ASP A 153 11.97 -11.95 11.98
C ASP A 153 10.75 -12.08 12.91
N LEU A 154 9.70 -11.33 12.59
CA LEU A 154 8.45 -11.37 13.32
C LEU A 154 7.53 -12.43 12.70
N LYS A 155 7.44 -13.61 13.31
CA LYS A 155 6.59 -14.69 12.84
C LYS A 155 5.12 -14.26 12.82
N SER A 156 4.49 -14.41 11.66
CA SER A 156 3.03 -14.18 11.47
C SER A 156 2.55 -12.79 11.92
N TYR A 157 3.40 -11.77 11.89
CA TYR A 157 3.04 -10.41 12.35
C TYR A 157 1.76 -9.87 11.71
N LEU A 158 1.62 -10.01 10.39
CA LEU A 158 0.43 -9.54 9.68
C LEU A 158 -0.80 -10.43 9.93
N ASP A 159 -0.61 -11.71 10.17
CA ASP A 159 -1.69 -12.66 10.47
C ASP A 159 -2.18 -12.51 11.92
N ALA A 160 -1.27 -12.14 12.83
CA ALA A 160 -1.54 -11.91 14.26
C ALA A 160 -2.02 -10.49 14.54
N ALA A 161 -1.84 -9.55 13.60
CA ALA A 161 -2.37 -8.20 13.73
C ALA A 161 -3.90 -8.28 13.76
N SER A 162 -4.46 -8.30 14.98
CA SER A 162 -5.89 -8.12 15.19
C SER A 162 -6.32 -6.86 14.45
N TYR A 163 -7.23 -6.99 13.52
CA TYR A 163 -7.96 -5.86 12.98
C TYR A 163 -8.79 -5.26 14.14
N CYS A 164 -8.11 -4.48 14.97
CA CYS A 164 -8.79 -3.74 16.02
C CYS A 164 -9.73 -2.74 15.33
N PRO A 165 -11.03 -2.75 15.63
CA PRO A 165 -11.99 -1.77 15.10
C PRO A 165 -11.53 -0.32 15.32
N LEU A 166 -10.74 -0.07 16.36
CA LEU A 166 -10.09 1.21 16.64
C LEU A 166 -9.12 1.66 15.54
N ILE A 167 -8.49 0.72 14.81
CA ILE A 167 -7.65 1.07 13.65
C ILE A 167 -8.53 1.54 12.49
N HIS A 168 -9.72 0.98 12.34
CA HIS A 168 -10.65 1.39 11.29
C HIS A 168 -11.23 2.80 11.56
N GLU A 169 -11.60 3.11 12.80
CA GLU A 169 -12.11 4.45 13.17
C GLU A 169 -11.01 5.50 13.30
N SER A 170 -9.89 5.18 13.94
CA SER A 170 -8.76 6.08 14.06
C SER A 170 -8.08 6.32 12.70
N TRP A 171 -8.13 5.33 11.80
CA TRP A 171 -7.62 5.45 10.45
C TRP A 171 -8.44 6.44 9.62
N LEU A 172 -9.78 6.38 9.71
CA LEU A 172 -10.66 7.37 9.09
C LEU A 172 -10.51 8.76 9.73
N LYS A 173 -10.32 8.84 11.04
CA LYS A 173 -10.11 10.11 11.77
C LYS A 173 -8.72 10.70 11.55
N SER A 174 -7.67 9.88 11.46
CA SER A 174 -6.29 10.38 11.21
C SER A 174 -6.04 10.83 9.76
N VAL A 175 -6.96 10.52 8.87
CA VAL A 175 -6.94 10.96 7.46
C VAL A 175 -7.80 12.22 7.26
N ALA A 176 -8.61 12.59 8.24
CA ALA A 176 -9.49 13.76 8.20
C ALA A 176 -8.85 15.06 8.80
N PHE A 177 -7.56 15.01 9.23
CA PHE A 177 -6.81 16.19 9.67
C PHE A 177 -5.66 16.52 8.71
#